data_5782dedc44ea4a20a3cbdc654ad659ff
#
_entry.id   5782dedc44ea4a20a3cbdc654ad659ff
#
_cell.length_a   1.000
_cell.length_b   1.000
_cell.length_c   1.000
_cell.angle_alpha   90.00
_cell.angle_beta   90.00
_cell.angle_gamma   90.00
#
_symmetry.space_group_name_H-M   'P 1'
#
loop_
_entity.id
_entity.type
_entity.pdbx_description
1 polymer ?
#
loop_
_entity_poly.entity_id
_entity_poly.type
_entity_poly.pdbx_seq_one_letter_code
_entity_poly.pdbx_strand_id
1 'polypeptide(L)'
;MMDRIQRLKTIVREWLFENSDVLDAHGIQMEMVADNEDYLRIILETEDRMGEIIVEDASFAPYRSFKIEVAQIVDEQAETVMAWYDKDGTDDDAYREALKNGVDTLIHIGE
;
A
#
# COMPACT_ATOMS: atom_id res chain seq x y z
N MET A 1 2.83 18.56 -16.85
CA MET A 1 3.36 18.23 -15.51
C MET A 1 2.37 17.33 -14.80
N MET A 2 2.87 16.26 -14.20
CA MET A 2 2.06 15.33 -13.41
C MET A 2 1.76 15.94 -12.05
N ASP A 3 0.50 15.93 -11.60
CA ASP A 3 0.18 16.35 -10.25
C ASP A 3 0.62 15.30 -9.22
N ARG A 4 0.50 15.63 -7.94
CA ARG A 4 0.95 14.76 -6.84
C ARG A 4 0.26 13.40 -6.86
N ILE A 5 -1.04 13.37 -7.08
CA ILE A 5 -1.80 12.12 -7.07
C ILE A 5 -1.37 11.22 -8.24
N GLN A 6 -1.23 11.77 -9.43
CA GLN A 6 -0.80 11.01 -10.60
C GLN A 6 0.62 10.46 -10.41
N ARG A 7 1.51 11.26 -9.83
CA ARG A 7 2.87 10.82 -9.52
C ARG A 7 2.89 9.66 -8.54
N LEU A 8 2.10 9.76 -7.45
CA LEU A 8 2.02 8.69 -6.45
C LEU A 8 1.42 7.41 -7.03
N LYS A 9 0.38 7.53 -7.85
CA LYS A 9 -0.21 6.38 -8.53
C LYS A 9 0.83 5.70 -9.43
N THR A 10 1.66 6.48 -10.11
CA THR A 10 2.73 5.95 -10.95
C THR A 10 3.77 5.18 -10.11
N ILE A 11 4.20 5.76 -8.98
CA ILE A 11 5.14 5.09 -8.07
C ILE A 11 4.58 3.74 -7.60
N VAL A 12 3.33 3.71 -7.17
CA VAL A 12 2.69 2.48 -6.68
C VAL A 12 2.62 1.43 -7.79
N ARG A 13 2.15 1.81 -8.98
CA ARG A 13 2.01 0.89 -10.10
C ARG A 13 3.36 0.32 -10.55
N GLU A 14 4.36 1.18 -10.69
CA GLU A 14 5.70 0.76 -11.09
C GLU A 14 6.31 -0.18 -10.06
N TRP A 15 6.18 0.15 -8.77
CA TRP A 15 6.70 -0.69 -7.70
C TRP A 15 6.04 -2.08 -7.70
N LEU A 16 4.72 -2.13 -7.82
CA LEU A 16 3.99 -3.40 -7.86
C LEU A 16 4.38 -4.22 -9.08
N PHE A 17 4.54 -3.58 -10.23
CA PHE A 17 4.98 -4.26 -11.45
C PHE A 17 6.39 -4.83 -11.30
N GLU A 18 7.32 -4.03 -10.81
CA GLU A 18 8.72 -4.44 -10.59
C GLU A 18 8.84 -5.59 -9.59
N ASN A 19 7.91 -5.69 -8.64
CA ASN A 19 7.92 -6.71 -7.59
C ASN A 19 6.87 -7.80 -7.80
N SER A 20 6.30 -7.90 -9.00
CA SER A 20 5.25 -8.88 -9.28
C SER A 20 5.71 -10.32 -9.03
N ASP A 21 6.98 -10.63 -9.30
CA ASP A 21 7.54 -11.97 -9.04
C ASP A 21 7.52 -12.30 -7.54
N VAL A 22 7.82 -11.32 -6.69
CA VAL A 22 7.79 -11.49 -5.23
C VAL A 22 6.36 -11.72 -4.77
N LEU A 23 5.41 -10.94 -5.27
CA LEU A 23 4.00 -11.09 -4.93
C LEU A 23 3.50 -12.48 -5.31
N ASP A 24 3.79 -12.93 -6.52
CA ASP A 24 3.36 -14.23 -7.01
C ASP A 24 4.01 -15.36 -6.23
N ALA A 25 5.31 -15.25 -5.94
CA ALA A 25 6.06 -16.28 -5.22
C ALA A 25 5.53 -16.51 -3.81
N HIS A 26 4.95 -15.48 -3.18
CA HIS A 26 4.40 -15.57 -1.83
C HIS A 26 2.88 -15.70 -1.80
N GLY A 27 2.26 -15.90 -2.95
CA GLY A 27 0.81 -16.12 -3.03
C GLY A 27 -0.02 -14.90 -2.65
N ILE A 28 0.53 -13.69 -2.83
CA ILE A 28 -0.20 -12.47 -2.55
C ILE A 28 -1.17 -12.19 -3.70
N GLN A 29 -2.44 -12.09 -3.36
CA GLN A 29 -3.47 -11.72 -4.32
C GLN A 29 -3.66 -10.21 -4.30
N MET A 30 -3.79 -9.61 -5.47
CA MET A 30 -3.96 -8.17 -5.61
C MET A 30 -5.31 -7.87 -6.26
N GLU A 31 -6.05 -6.95 -5.65
CA GLU A 31 -7.30 -6.46 -6.19
C GLU A 31 -7.25 -4.95 -6.35
N MET A 32 -7.51 -4.47 -7.56
CA MET A 32 -7.66 -3.05 -7.85
C MET A 32 -9.10 -2.66 -7.55
N VAL A 33 -9.35 -2.13 -6.35
CA VAL A 33 -10.71 -1.80 -5.90
C VAL A 33 -11.23 -0.55 -6.60
N ALA A 34 -10.37 0.45 -6.76
CA ALA A 34 -10.72 1.69 -7.43
C ALA A 34 -9.47 2.29 -8.07
N ASP A 35 -9.63 2.84 -9.27
CA ASP A 35 -8.57 3.54 -10.00
C ASP A 35 -9.23 4.57 -10.90
N ASN A 36 -9.31 5.80 -10.42
CA ASN A 36 -9.85 6.90 -11.20
C ASN A 36 -8.91 8.10 -11.10
N GLU A 37 -9.30 9.22 -11.67
CA GLU A 37 -8.43 10.39 -11.79
C GLU A 37 -7.85 10.85 -10.43
N ASP A 38 -8.65 10.80 -9.37
CA ASP A 38 -8.32 11.38 -8.07
C ASP A 38 -8.08 10.34 -6.97
N TYR A 39 -8.17 9.05 -7.29
CA TYR A 39 -8.23 8.04 -6.25
C TYR A 39 -7.71 6.69 -6.75
N LEU A 40 -6.91 6.05 -5.91
CA LEU A 40 -6.44 4.70 -6.15
C LEU A 40 -6.60 3.90 -4.85
N ARG A 41 -7.19 2.72 -4.95
CA ARG A 41 -7.28 1.80 -3.81
C ARG A 41 -6.96 0.39 -4.27
N ILE A 42 -5.96 -0.20 -3.63
CA ILE A 42 -5.50 -1.56 -3.94
C ILE A 42 -5.52 -2.36 -2.64
N ILE A 43 -6.04 -3.59 -2.72
CA ILE A 43 -6.01 -4.55 -1.62
C ILE A 43 -5.03 -5.66 -1.99
N LEU A 44 -4.14 -5.99 -1.06
CA LEU A 44 -3.22 -7.12 -1.16
C LEU A 44 -3.58 -8.12 -0.07
N GLU A 45 -3.76 -9.39 -0.43
CA GLU A 45 -4.20 -10.39 0.52
C GLU A 45 -3.30 -11.62 0.52
N THR A 46 -3.06 -12.13 1.71
CA THR A 46 -2.52 -13.47 1.93
C THR A 46 -3.55 -14.27 2.70
N GLU A 47 -3.21 -15.49 3.09
CA GLU A 47 -4.11 -16.36 3.84
C GLU A 47 -4.54 -15.76 5.18
N ASP A 48 -3.64 -15.02 5.85
CA ASP A 48 -3.86 -14.51 7.21
C ASP A 48 -3.77 -13.01 7.37
N ARG A 49 -3.37 -12.28 6.32
CA ARG A 49 -3.18 -10.82 6.39
C ARG A 49 -3.74 -10.11 5.18
N MET A 50 -4.11 -8.85 5.36
CA MET A 50 -4.62 -8.01 4.30
C MET A 50 -3.95 -6.64 4.37
N GLY A 51 -3.46 -6.16 3.23
CA GLY A 51 -2.89 -4.83 3.09
C GLY A 51 -3.79 -3.94 2.26
N GLU A 52 -3.85 -2.67 2.60
CA GLU A 52 -4.59 -1.66 1.85
C GLU A 52 -3.67 -0.51 1.49
N ILE A 53 -3.65 -0.15 0.21
CA ILE A 53 -2.91 1.01 -0.30
C ILE A 53 -3.95 2.00 -0.82
N ILE A 54 -3.90 3.23 -0.32
CA ILE A 54 -4.77 4.31 -0.79
C ILE A 54 -3.91 5.50 -1.22
N VAL A 55 -4.24 6.05 -2.39
CA VAL A 55 -3.70 7.33 -2.89
C VAL A 55 -4.89 8.25 -3.13
N GLU A 56 -4.94 9.37 -2.44
CA GLU A 56 -5.98 10.39 -2.59
C GLU A 56 -5.53 11.72 -1.97
N ASP A 57 -6.20 12.80 -2.30
CA ASP A 57 -5.95 14.09 -1.63
C ASP A 57 -6.78 14.12 -0.35
N ALA A 58 -6.13 13.89 0.79
CA ALA A 58 -6.78 13.68 2.07
C ALA A 58 -6.53 14.87 3.00
N SER A 59 -7.51 15.77 3.12
CA SER A 59 -7.39 16.96 3.96
C SER A 59 -7.59 16.66 5.45
N PHE A 60 -8.32 15.61 5.79
CA PHE A 60 -8.74 15.32 7.18
C PHE A 60 -8.23 13.99 7.72
N ALA A 61 -7.51 13.22 6.92
CA ALA A 61 -6.96 11.94 7.33
C ALA A 61 -5.59 12.13 7.98
N PRO A 62 -5.07 11.12 8.69
CA PRO A 62 -3.72 11.20 9.22
C PRO A 62 -2.64 11.23 8.15
N TYR A 63 -2.94 10.77 6.93
CA TYR A 63 -2.04 10.84 5.78
C TYR A 63 -2.36 12.05 4.91
N ARG A 64 -1.38 12.51 4.11
CA ARG A 64 -1.56 13.64 3.20
C ARG A 64 -2.09 13.19 1.84
N SER A 65 -1.49 12.16 1.25
CA SER A 65 -1.87 11.69 -0.08
C SER A 65 -1.71 10.18 -0.25
N PHE A 66 -1.10 9.50 0.71
CA PHE A 66 -0.79 8.07 0.60
C PHE A 66 -0.84 7.41 1.97
N LYS A 67 -1.49 6.25 2.03
CA LYS A 67 -1.37 5.38 3.20
C LYS A 67 -1.20 3.94 2.76
N ILE A 68 -0.52 3.18 3.60
CA ILE A 68 -0.51 1.73 3.53
C ILE A 68 -0.71 1.18 4.95
N GLU A 69 -1.65 0.25 5.09
CA GLU A 69 -1.93 -0.41 6.34
C GLU A 69 -2.02 -1.91 6.10
N VAL A 70 -1.49 -2.70 7.03
CA VAL A 70 -1.58 -4.16 6.99
C VAL A 70 -2.26 -4.63 8.26
N ALA A 71 -3.27 -5.48 8.10
CA ALA A 71 -4.02 -6.07 9.21
C ALA A 71 -3.86 -7.59 9.20
N GLN A 72 -3.82 -8.15 10.39
CA GLN A 72 -3.87 -9.60 10.60
C GLN A 72 -5.30 -9.99 10.94
N ILE A 73 -5.77 -11.05 10.34
CA ILE A 73 -7.12 -11.56 10.58
C ILE A 73 -7.03 -12.68 11.62
N VAL A 74 -7.66 -12.46 12.77
CA VAL A 74 -7.70 -13.43 13.89
C VAL A 74 -9.14 -13.52 14.37
N ASP A 75 -9.74 -14.70 14.34
CA ASP A 75 -11.10 -14.95 14.83
C ASP A 75 -12.14 -13.99 14.21
N GLU A 76 -12.04 -13.77 12.90
CA GLU A 76 -12.92 -12.90 12.13
C GLU A 76 -12.75 -11.40 12.46
N GLN A 77 -11.73 -11.05 13.23
CA GLN A 77 -11.41 -9.66 13.54
C GLN A 77 -10.11 -9.25 12.86
N ALA A 78 -10.05 -8.00 12.44
CA ALA A 78 -8.85 -7.43 11.84
C ALA A 78 -8.09 -6.61 12.89
N GLU A 79 -6.79 -6.89 13.02
CA GLU A 79 -5.90 -6.17 13.92
C GLU A 79 -4.78 -5.54 13.09
N THR A 80 -4.63 -4.23 13.16
CA THR A 80 -3.59 -3.53 12.41
C THR A 80 -2.22 -3.88 12.99
N VAL A 81 -1.34 -4.42 12.13
CA VAL A 81 0.02 -4.80 12.52
C VAL A 81 1.07 -3.88 11.91
N MET A 82 0.71 -3.09 10.92
CA MET A 82 1.60 -2.10 10.30
C MET A 82 0.74 -0.98 9.71
N ALA A 83 1.16 0.26 9.89
CA ALA A 83 0.54 1.41 9.24
C ALA A 83 1.61 2.46 8.95
N TRP A 84 1.55 3.04 7.75
CA TRP A 84 2.42 4.13 7.37
C TRP A 84 1.63 5.18 6.61
N TYR A 85 1.84 6.44 6.99
CA TYR A 85 1.15 7.59 6.42
C TYR A 85 2.16 8.61 5.94
N ASP A 86 1.95 9.14 4.75
CA ASP A 86 2.81 10.19 4.24
C ASP A 86 2.45 11.55 4.84
N LYS A 87 3.35 12.50 4.63
CA LYS A 87 3.18 13.89 5.05
C LYS A 87 3.80 14.80 3.99
N ASP A 88 3.61 16.10 4.14
CA ASP A 88 4.26 17.06 3.26
C ASP A 88 5.77 16.89 3.34
N GLY A 89 6.42 16.87 2.18
CA GLY A 89 7.87 16.71 2.10
C GLY A 89 8.37 15.26 2.03
N THR A 90 7.46 14.27 2.06
CA THR A 90 7.85 12.87 1.88
C THR A 90 8.42 12.66 0.48
N ASP A 91 9.60 12.04 0.39
CA ASP A 91 10.25 11.79 -0.91
C ASP A 91 9.86 10.44 -1.52
N ASP A 92 10.23 10.25 -2.79
CA ASP A 92 9.87 9.04 -3.54
C ASP A 92 10.41 7.76 -2.90
N ASP A 93 11.62 7.82 -2.37
CA ASP A 93 12.24 6.65 -1.73
C ASP A 93 11.48 6.22 -0.49
N ALA A 94 10.91 7.16 0.26
CA ALA A 94 10.10 6.85 1.44
C ALA A 94 8.82 6.11 1.05
N TYR A 95 8.19 6.46 -0.05
CA TYR A 95 7.01 5.72 -0.55
C TYR A 95 7.36 4.30 -0.95
N ARG A 96 8.48 4.11 -1.65
CA ARG A 96 8.93 2.77 -2.05
C ARG A 96 9.29 1.92 -0.85
N GLU A 97 9.95 2.52 0.14
CA GLU A 97 10.28 1.83 1.39
C GLU A 97 9.03 1.40 2.16
N ALA A 98 8.01 2.26 2.18
CA ALA A 98 6.74 1.93 2.83
C ALA A 98 6.03 0.76 2.13
N LEU A 99 6.05 0.73 0.79
CA LEU A 99 5.50 -0.38 0.01
C LEU A 99 6.23 -1.68 0.32
N LYS A 100 7.56 -1.63 0.36
CA LYS A 100 8.39 -2.79 0.70
C LYS A 100 8.07 -3.29 2.11
N ASN A 101 8.00 -2.39 3.08
CA ASN A 101 7.70 -2.76 4.46
C ASN A 101 6.30 -3.36 4.60
N GLY A 102 5.34 -2.84 3.84
CA GLY A 102 3.99 -3.39 3.80
C GLY A 102 3.96 -4.82 3.27
N VAL A 103 4.64 -5.08 2.17
CA VAL A 103 4.72 -6.44 1.60
C VAL A 103 5.49 -7.36 2.53
N ASP A 104 6.60 -6.91 3.10
CA ASP A 104 7.37 -7.71 4.06
C ASP A 104 6.49 -8.11 5.27
N THR A 105 5.65 -7.20 5.74
CA THR A 105 4.70 -7.47 6.82
C THR A 105 3.65 -8.50 6.40
N LEU A 106 3.14 -8.40 5.16
CA LEU A 106 2.17 -9.37 4.64
C LEU A 106 2.70 -10.80 4.64
N ILE A 107 3.99 -10.96 4.36
CA ILE A 107 4.62 -12.30 4.25
C ILE A 107 5.49 -12.65 5.45
N HIS A 108 5.35 -11.92 6.56
CA HIS A 108 6.02 -12.18 7.84
C HIS A 108 7.56 -12.10 7.77
N ILE A 109 8.11 -11.30 6.87
CA ILE A 109 9.55 -11.05 6.82
C ILE A 109 9.90 -10.04 7.92
N GLY A 110 10.93 -10.32 8.69
CA GLY A 110 11.39 -9.44 9.76
C GLY A 110 10.72 -9.69 11.10
N GLU A 111 9.93 -10.76 11.20
CA GLU A 111 9.26 -11.15 12.44
C GLU A 111 9.96 -12.32 13.13
#